data_0a579540829d3b6dd6c678add0ed8b3b
#
_entry.id   0a579540829d3b6dd6c678add0ed8b3b
#
_cell.length_a   1.000
_cell.length_b   1.000
_cell.length_c   1.000
_cell.angle_alpha   90.00
_cell.angle_beta   90.00
_cell.angle_gamma   90.00
#
_symmetry.space_group_name_H-M   'P 1'
#
loop_
_entity.id
_entity.type
_entity.pdbx_description
1 polymer ?
#
loop_
_entity_poly.entity_id
_entity_poly.type
_entity_poly.pdbx_seq_one_letter_code
_entity_poly.pdbx_strand_id
1 'polypeptide(L)'
;MKGNFIDNLPKIYGIYTGGFVGFIIIMAIAEQMGMTAKTIGIAFVAFTVFIYALIGYLSRTAQADAYYVAGRQVPTVFNGMATAADWMSGASFVAMAGGIYFKGYGYMALLVGWTGGYVLVASLLAPYLRKFGCYTVPDF
;
A
#
# COMPACT_ATOMS: atom_id res chain seq x y z
N MET A 1 13.24 -16.11 -14.62
CA MET A 1 13.22 -14.80 -15.31
C MET A 1 14.06 -13.83 -14.47
N LYS A 2 15.38 -13.74 -14.80
CA LYS A 2 16.34 -12.84 -14.13
C LYS A 2 16.57 -11.62 -15.02
N GLY A 3 15.57 -10.85 -15.29
CA GLY A 3 15.73 -9.47 -15.73
C GLY A 3 15.66 -8.60 -14.48
N ASN A 4 16.52 -7.60 -14.38
CA ASN A 4 16.53 -6.72 -13.22
C ASN A 4 15.12 -6.17 -12.99
N PHE A 5 14.54 -6.45 -11.84
CA PHE A 5 13.19 -5.97 -11.46
C PHE A 5 13.08 -4.45 -11.69
N ILE A 6 14.17 -3.73 -11.45
CA ILE A 6 14.28 -2.27 -11.62
C ILE A 6 14.08 -1.85 -13.09
N ASP A 7 14.59 -2.61 -14.05
CA ASP A 7 14.50 -2.27 -15.47
C ASP A 7 13.06 -2.40 -16.01
N ASN A 8 12.25 -3.28 -15.42
CA ASN A 8 10.85 -3.49 -15.79
C ASN A 8 9.87 -2.60 -15.01
N LEU A 9 10.33 -1.90 -14.00
CA LEU A 9 9.50 -1.09 -13.12
C LEU A 9 8.68 -0.03 -13.87
N PRO A 10 9.26 0.80 -14.76
CA PRO A 10 8.49 1.81 -15.49
C PRO A 10 7.36 1.19 -16.33
N LYS A 11 7.61 0.01 -16.90
CA LYS A 11 6.62 -0.74 -17.68
C LYS A 11 5.48 -1.26 -16.80
N ILE A 12 5.80 -1.81 -15.64
CA ILE A 12 4.80 -2.32 -14.67
C ILE A 12 3.94 -1.18 -14.17
N TYR A 13 4.55 -0.06 -13.77
CA TYR A 13 3.81 1.12 -13.34
C TYR A 13 2.97 1.72 -14.46
N GLY A 14 3.49 1.78 -15.67
CA GLY A 14 2.76 2.29 -16.83
C GLY A 14 1.52 1.44 -17.15
N ILE A 15 1.62 0.12 -17.11
CA ILE A 15 0.50 -0.80 -17.33
C ILE A 15 -0.53 -0.66 -16.20
N TYR A 16 -0.08 -0.64 -14.96
CA TYR A 16 -0.98 -0.50 -13.79
C TYR A 16 -1.72 0.83 -13.80
N THR A 17 -0.98 1.93 -13.94
CA THR A 17 -1.56 3.28 -13.96
C THR A 17 -2.47 3.48 -15.16
N GLY A 18 -2.05 3.05 -16.34
CA GLY A 18 -2.85 3.13 -17.57
C GLY A 18 -4.13 2.30 -17.47
N GLY A 19 -4.05 1.10 -16.94
CA GLY A 19 -5.23 0.25 -16.70
C GLY A 19 -6.20 0.85 -15.69
N PHE A 20 -5.68 1.42 -14.61
CA PHE A 20 -6.51 2.07 -13.58
C PHE A 20 -7.18 3.34 -14.10
N VAL A 21 -6.44 4.20 -14.80
CA VAL A 21 -6.99 5.42 -15.43
C VAL A 21 -8.01 5.05 -16.50
N GLY A 22 -7.73 4.05 -17.33
CA GLY A 22 -8.68 3.54 -18.33
C GLY A 22 -9.98 3.04 -17.68
N PHE A 23 -9.87 2.32 -16.57
CA PHE A 23 -11.04 1.87 -15.83
C PHE A 23 -11.86 3.04 -15.26
N ILE A 24 -11.23 4.09 -14.72
CA ILE A 24 -11.91 5.30 -14.25
C ILE A 24 -12.67 5.97 -15.38
N ILE A 25 -12.05 6.11 -16.55
CA ILE A 25 -12.68 6.73 -17.73
C ILE A 25 -13.91 5.91 -18.18
N ILE A 26 -13.79 4.58 -18.22
CA ILE A 26 -14.92 3.69 -18.55
C ILE A 26 -16.06 3.87 -17.57
N MET A 27 -15.78 3.94 -16.28
CA MET A 27 -16.79 4.13 -15.24
C MET A 27 -17.45 5.52 -15.32
N ALA A 28 -16.68 6.56 -15.65
CA ALA A 28 -17.22 7.90 -15.86
C ALA A 28 -18.16 7.97 -17.07
N ILE A 29 -17.85 7.28 -18.16
CA ILE A 29 -18.73 7.15 -19.32
C ILE A 29 -19.99 6.37 -18.96
N ALA A 30 -19.85 5.27 -18.22
CA ALA A 30 -20.98 4.44 -17.78
C ALA A 30 -21.94 5.22 -16.85
N GLU A 31 -21.42 6.11 -16.01
CA GLU A 31 -22.23 7.03 -15.20
C GLU A 31 -23.08 7.96 -16.07
N GLN A 32 -22.48 8.54 -17.12
CA GLN A 32 -23.21 9.40 -18.06
C GLN A 32 -24.26 8.62 -18.87
N MET A 33 -24.07 7.32 -19.09
CA MET A 33 -25.05 6.43 -19.73
C MET A 33 -26.19 6.01 -18.80
N GLY A 34 -26.20 6.49 -17.54
CA GLY A 34 -27.30 6.24 -16.59
C GLY A 34 -27.04 5.07 -15.63
N MET A 35 -25.81 4.59 -15.51
CA MET A 35 -25.46 3.56 -14.52
C MET A 35 -25.62 4.13 -13.11
N THR A 36 -26.22 3.36 -12.20
CA THR A 36 -26.43 3.83 -10.82
C THR A 36 -25.11 3.89 -10.04
N ALA A 37 -24.95 4.87 -9.14
CA ALA A 37 -23.79 5.02 -8.29
C ALA A 37 -23.48 3.74 -7.48
N LYS A 38 -24.50 2.99 -7.07
CA LYS A 38 -24.33 1.70 -6.39
C LYS A 38 -23.62 0.66 -7.27
N THR A 39 -24.00 0.56 -8.54
CA THR A 39 -23.39 -0.37 -9.49
C THR A 39 -21.93 0.01 -9.78
N ILE A 40 -21.68 1.30 -9.94
CA ILE A 40 -20.30 1.83 -10.11
C ILE A 40 -19.45 1.49 -8.89
N GLY A 41 -19.95 1.71 -7.67
CA GLY A 41 -19.24 1.36 -6.44
C GLY A 41 -18.92 -0.14 -6.35
N ILE A 42 -19.86 -1.02 -6.70
CA ILE A 42 -19.63 -2.47 -6.75
C ILE A 42 -18.57 -2.81 -7.81
N ALA A 43 -18.60 -2.18 -8.98
CA ALA A 43 -17.62 -2.40 -10.03
C ALA A 43 -16.20 -2.01 -9.58
N PHE A 44 -16.04 -0.88 -8.87
CA PHE A 44 -14.76 -0.47 -8.29
C PHE A 44 -14.24 -1.47 -7.27
N VAL A 45 -15.08 -1.94 -6.36
CA VAL A 45 -14.68 -2.94 -5.35
C VAL A 45 -14.29 -4.24 -6.04
N ALA A 46 -15.11 -4.74 -6.96
CA ALA A 46 -14.82 -5.99 -7.69
C ALA A 46 -13.52 -5.90 -8.50
N PHE A 47 -13.28 -4.78 -9.18
CA PHE A 47 -12.06 -4.54 -9.94
C PHE A 47 -10.82 -4.50 -9.05
N THR A 48 -10.87 -3.80 -7.91
CA THR A 48 -9.76 -3.73 -6.96
C THR A 48 -9.44 -5.09 -6.35
N VAL A 49 -10.47 -5.82 -5.91
CA VAL A 49 -10.31 -7.18 -5.37
C VAL A 49 -9.71 -8.12 -6.42
N PHE A 50 -10.18 -8.04 -7.67
CA PHE A 50 -9.63 -8.84 -8.76
C PHE A 50 -8.15 -8.56 -9.02
N ILE A 51 -7.76 -7.27 -9.09
CA ILE A 51 -6.35 -6.89 -9.28
C ILE A 51 -5.49 -7.39 -8.12
N TYR A 52 -5.91 -7.21 -6.87
CA TYR A 52 -5.13 -7.67 -5.73
C TYR A 52 -5.03 -9.20 -5.68
N ALA A 53 -6.10 -9.92 -5.99
CA ALA A 53 -6.06 -11.37 -6.10
C ALA A 53 -5.09 -11.83 -7.21
N LEU A 54 -5.12 -11.15 -8.36
CA LEU A 54 -4.21 -11.43 -9.47
C LEU A 54 -2.74 -11.19 -9.10
N ILE A 55 -2.44 -10.03 -8.47
CA ILE A 55 -1.09 -9.72 -7.98
C ILE A 55 -0.64 -10.76 -6.96
N GLY A 56 -1.48 -11.11 -5.98
CA GLY A 56 -1.18 -12.13 -4.99
C GLY A 56 -0.89 -13.50 -5.62
N TYR A 57 -1.68 -13.90 -6.62
CA TYR A 57 -1.48 -15.13 -7.35
C TYR A 57 -0.16 -15.14 -8.14
N LEU A 58 0.16 -14.06 -8.83
CA LEU A 58 1.41 -13.93 -9.61
C LEU A 58 2.66 -13.83 -8.73
N SER A 59 2.51 -13.24 -7.53
CA SER A 59 3.62 -13.03 -6.58
C SER A 59 3.81 -14.18 -5.60
N ARG A 60 3.01 -15.27 -5.72
CA ARG A 60 3.10 -16.42 -4.81
C ARG A 60 4.50 -17.04 -4.84
N THR A 61 5.03 -17.35 -3.67
CA THR A 61 6.31 -18.04 -3.51
C THR A 61 6.22 -19.07 -2.38
N ALA A 62 7.01 -20.15 -2.49
CA ALA A 62 7.17 -21.14 -1.44
C ALA A 62 8.42 -20.94 -0.59
N GLN A 63 9.24 -19.91 -0.90
CA GLN A 63 10.46 -19.61 -0.18
C GLN A 63 10.17 -18.61 0.96
N ALA A 64 10.48 -18.97 2.19
CA ALA A 64 10.22 -18.13 3.37
C ALA A 64 10.91 -16.75 3.27
N ASP A 65 12.16 -16.70 2.83
CA ASP A 65 12.91 -15.45 2.67
C ASP A 65 12.26 -14.51 1.62
N ALA A 66 11.80 -15.07 0.49
CA ALA A 66 11.09 -14.30 -0.52
C ALA A 66 9.70 -13.85 -0.04
N TYR A 67 9.03 -14.66 0.78
CA TYR A 67 7.70 -14.34 1.30
C TYR A 67 7.73 -13.24 2.35
N TYR A 68 8.60 -13.34 3.37
CA TYR A 68 8.63 -12.39 4.48
C TYR A 68 9.40 -11.11 4.19
N VAL A 69 10.50 -11.18 3.44
CA VAL A 69 11.41 -10.04 3.27
C VAL A 69 11.79 -9.78 1.80
N ALA A 70 11.06 -10.37 0.84
CA ALA A 70 11.31 -10.24 -0.60
C ALA A 70 12.79 -10.48 -0.99
N GLY A 71 13.45 -11.46 -0.32
CA GLY A 71 14.87 -11.74 -0.51
C GLY A 71 15.78 -10.59 -0.12
N ARG A 72 15.32 -9.60 0.63
CA ARG A 72 16.03 -8.37 1.03
C ARG A 72 16.59 -7.56 -0.15
N GLN A 73 15.94 -7.65 -1.32
CA GLN A 73 16.39 -7.02 -2.57
C GLN A 73 15.58 -5.79 -2.95
N VAL A 74 14.56 -5.41 -2.15
CA VAL A 74 13.72 -4.25 -2.44
C VAL A 74 14.52 -2.96 -2.23
N PRO A 75 14.61 -2.08 -3.25
CA PRO A 75 15.26 -0.79 -3.10
C PRO A 75 14.58 0.07 -2.04
N THR A 76 15.37 0.86 -1.31
CA THR A 76 14.92 1.66 -0.15
C THR A 76 13.71 2.53 -0.45
N VAL A 77 13.68 3.18 -1.62
CA VAL A 77 12.57 4.05 -2.03
C VAL A 77 11.27 3.27 -2.12
N PHE A 78 11.28 2.10 -2.79
CA PHE A 78 10.08 1.26 -2.94
C PHE A 78 9.64 0.64 -1.63
N ASN A 79 10.57 0.28 -0.77
CA ASN A 79 10.25 -0.19 0.58
C ASN A 79 9.57 0.92 1.40
N GLY A 80 10.06 2.16 1.30
CA GLY A 80 9.43 3.31 1.91
C GLY A 80 8.01 3.59 1.37
N MET A 81 7.83 3.50 0.06
CA MET A 81 6.50 3.65 -0.58
C MET A 81 5.53 2.54 -0.15
N ALA A 82 5.98 1.29 -0.06
CA ALA A 82 5.16 0.17 0.40
C ALA A 82 4.74 0.35 1.86
N THR A 83 5.68 0.73 2.73
CA THR A 83 5.39 1.05 4.14
C THR A 83 4.40 2.20 4.28
N ALA A 84 4.56 3.27 3.49
CA ALA A 84 3.64 4.39 3.49
C ALA A 84 2.24 3.99 3.00
N ALA A 85 2.15 3.16 1.97
CA ALA A 85 0.88 2.65 1.44
C ALA A 85 0.17 1.74 2.45
N ASP A 86 0.90 0.89 3.15
CA ASP A 86 0.37 0.01 4.20
C ASP A 86 -0.17 0.83 5.39
N TRP A 87 0.47 1.94 5.71
CA TRP A 87 0.03 2.86 6.75
C TRP A 87 -1.23 3.66 6.38
N MET A 88 -1.45 3.96 5.10
CA MET A 88 -2.61 4.70 4.61
C MET A 88 -3.88 3.83 4.59
N SER A 89 -4.45 3.61 5.75
CA SER A 89 -5.73 2.89 5.89
C SER A 89 -6.93 3.86 5.92
N GLY A 90 -8.15 3.33 5.83
CA GLY A 90 -9.36 4.11 6.06
C GLY A 90 -9.38 4.76 7.45
N ALA A 91 -8.83 4.10 8.47
CA ALA A 91 -8.72 4.65 9.80
C ALA A 91 -7.73 5.82 9.88
N SER A 92 -6.54 5.68 9.28
CA SER A 92 -5.53 6.73 9.35
C SER A 92 -5.84 7.91 8.42
N PHE A 93 -6.40 7.68 7.26
CA PHE A 93 -6.67 8.74 6.30
C PHE A 93 -8.04 9.39 6.49
N VAL A 94 -9.12 8.59 6.52
CA VAL A 94 -10.49 9.12 6.60
C VAL A 94 -10.86 9.48 8.04
N ALA A 95 -10.63 8.57 9.00
CA ALA A 95 -11.06 8.81 10.38
C ALA A 95 -10.21 9.88 11.08
N MET A 96 -8.90 9.95 10.81
CA MET A 96 -8.08 11.03 11.36
C MET A 96 -8.40 12.39 10.74
N ALA A 97 -8.61 12.46 9.43
CA ALA A 97 -9.04 13.69 8.77
C ALA A 97 -10.38 14.17 9.32
N GLY A 98 -11.35 13.26 9.47
CA GLY A 98 -12.64 13.54 10.10
C GLY A 98 -12.48 13.97 11.57
N GLY A 99 -11.60 13.32 12.32
CA GLY A 99 -11.30 13.69 13.71
C GLY A 99 -10.74 15.09 13.85
N ILE A 100 -9.83 15.50 12.95
CA ILE A 100 -9.30 16.86 12.90
C ILE A 100 -10.41 17.87 12.54
N TYR A 101 -11.26 17.52 11.58
CA TYR A 101 -12.37 18.37 11.17
C TYR A 101 -13.36 18.64 12.32
N PHE A 102 -13.73 17.61 13.11
CA PHE A 102 -14.70 17.74 14.19
C PHE A 102 -14.12 18.25 15.51
N LYS A 103 -12.87 17.89 15.83
CA LYS A 103 -12.23 18.21 17.12
C LYS A 103 -11.17 19.30 17.04
N GLY A 104 -10.84 19.75 15.84
CA GLY A 104 -9.88 20.81 15.59
C GLY A 104 -8.44 20.44 15.98
N TYR A 105 -7.67 21.46 16.35
CA TYR A 105 -6.23 21.37 16.60
C TYR A 105 -5.84 20.35 17.71
N GLY A 106 -6.70 20.11 18.68
CA GLY A 106 -6.42 19.14 19.74
C GLY A 106 -6.19 17.71 19.21
N TYR A 107 -6.81 17.37 18.08
CA TYR A 107 -6.65 16.06 17.47
C TYR A 107 -5.30 15.90 16.72
N MET A 108 -4.61 17.02 16.43
CA MET A 108 -3.27 17.02 15.85
C MET A 108 -2.23 16.34 16.75
N ALA A 109 -2.44 16.37 18.09
CA ALA A 109 -1.54 15.69 19.02
C ALA A 109 -1.42 14.18 18.74
N LEU A 110 -2.52 13.54 18.34
CA LEU A 110 -2.54 12.13 17.97
C LEU A 110 -1.67 11.89 16.70
N LEU A 111 -1.79 12.76 15.71
CA LEU A 111 -1.06 12.66 14.44
C LEU A 111 0.45 12.87 14.65
N VAL A 112 0.84 13.85 15.44
CA VAL A 112 2.24 14.14 15.78
C VAL A 112 2.83 13.01 16.61
N GLY A 113 2.10 12.51 17.62
CA GLY A 113 2.53 11.37 18.44
C GLY A 113 2.73 10.08 17.62
N TRP A 114 1.83 9.81 16.71
CA TRP A 114 1.91 8.67 15.81
C TRP A 114 3.12 8.77 14.85
N THR A 115 3.29 9.90 14.20
CA THR A 115 4.45 10.15 13.31
C THR A 115 5.76 10.07 14.09
N GLY A 116 5.83 10.69 15.26
CA GLY A 116 7.00 10.60 16.15
C GLY A 116 7.32 9.17 16.58
N GLY A 117 6.29 8.38 16.88
CA GLY A 117 6.45 6.95 17.20
C GLY A 117 7.11 6.17 16.07
N TYR A 118 6.68 6.37 14.81
CA TYR A 118 7.33 5.72 13.66
C TYR A 118 8.78 6.15 13.47
N VAL A 119 9.10 7.43 13.68
CA VAL A 119 10.49 7.91 13.62
C VAL A 119 11.35 7.23 14.68
N LEU A 120 10.84 7.09 15.90
CA LEU A 120 11.54 6.39 16.98
C LEU A 120 11.76 4.90 16.65
N VAL A 121 10.73 4.22 16.15
CA VAL A 121 10.85 2.81 15.72
C VAL A 121 11.87 2.67 14.60
N ALA A 122 11.82 3.51 13.58
CA ALA A 122 12.75 3.45 12.45
C ALA A 122 14.19 3.74 12.86
N SER A 123 14.41 4.67 13.80
CA SER A 123 15.74 5.12 14.19
C SER A 123 16.37 4.26 15.27
N LEU A 124 15.58 3.77 16.23
CA LEU A 124 16.09 3.11 17.42
C LEU A 124 15.86 1.60 17.41
N LEU A 125 14.67 1.14 16.98
CA LEU A 125 14.29 -0.27 17.08
C LEU A 125 14.64 -1.07 15.82
N ALA A 126 14.34 -0.54 14.65
CA ALA A 126 14.51 -1.25 13.38
C ALA A 126 15.98 -1.69 13.11
N PRO A 127 17.02 -0.90 13.44
CA PRO A 127 18.40 -1.34 13.28
C PRO A 127 18.74 -2.57 14.13
N TYR A 128 18.23 -2.65 15.36
CA TYR A 128 18.43 -3.81 16.24
C TYR A 128 17.72 -5.05 15.70
N LEU A 129 16.45 -4.94 15.36
CA LEU A 129 15.66 -6.03 14.77
C LEU A 129 16.34 -6.58 13.49
N ARG A 130 16.83 -5.68 12.64
CA ARG A 130 17.55 -6.07 11.42
C ARG A 130 18.86 -6.81 11.72
N LYS A 131 19.58 -6.46 12.78
CA LYS A 131 20.83 -7.10 13.19
C LYS A 131 20.63 -8.55 13.62
N PHE A 132 19.51 -8.87 14.26
CA PHE A 132 19.17 -10.24 14.64
C PHE A 132 18.80 -11.12 13.45
N GLY A 133 18.31 -10.53 12.35
CA GLY A 133 18.04 -11.24 11.10
C GLY A 133 16.78 -12.11 11.10
N CYS A 134 15.94 -12.03 12.13
CA CYS A 134 14.66 -12.72 12.19
C CYS A 134 13.66 -12.14 11.18
N TYR A 135 12.65 -12.94 10.80
CA TYR A 135 11.63 -12.51 9.84
C TYR A 135 10.46 -11.82 10.51
N THR A 136 10.11 -12.22 11.71
CA THR A 136 8.95 -11.71 12.44
C THR A 136 9.34 -11.21 13.83
N VAL A 137 8.54 -10.31 14.41
CA VAL A 137 8.75 -9.82 15.78
C VAL A 137 8.68 -10.95 16.82
N PRO A 138 7.78 -11.95 16.72
CA PRO A 138 7.79 -13.09 17.64
C PRO A 138 9.06 -13.97 17.59
N ASP A 139 9.80 -13.93 16.49
CA ASP A 139 11.06 -14.67 16.37
C ASP A 139 12.23 -13.99 17.10
N PHE A 140 12.02 -12.73 17.52
CA PHE A 140 12.98 -11.91 18.24
C PHE A 140 12.85 -12.10 19.75
#